data_fdabe11774be29351d5e885f05f8a82f
#
_entry.id   fdabe11774be29351d5e885f05f8a82f
#
_cell.length_a   1.000
_cell.length_b   1.000
_cell.length_c   1.000
_cell.angle_alpha   90.00
_cell.angle_beta   90.00
_cell.angle_gamma   90.00
#
_symmetry.space_group_name_H-M   'P 1'
#
loop_
_entity.id
_entity.type
_entity.pdbx_description
1 polymer ?
#
loop_
_entity_poly.entity_id
_entity_poly.type
_entity_poly.pdbx_seq_one_letter_code
_entity_poly.pdbx_strand_id
1 'polypeptide(L)'
;DRLSSTYFEENKRPFHNFGNEIVRKSINRMFKSDIKDIMTGFRAFSYNFVKTFPVLSKGFEIETEMSIHAVDKNMYVENVIVDYRDRPNGSESKLNTFSDGIKVLKTIGRLYRDYRPLGFYSFLAAILAIISTIFIIPVLITYGKTGLVPEFPTLIVCGFVYLAALLSFFSGMILASIQLRNRQEFEMSLMRCEESKRYLLNRGKD
;
A
#
# COMPACT_ATOMS: atom_id res chain seq x y z
N ASP A 1 19.44 7.84 1.92
CA ASP A 1 18.96 7.61 3.29
C ASP A 1 19.46 8.71 4.22
N ARG A 2 18.53 9.58 4.64
CA ARG A 2 18.79 10.68 5.59
C ARG A 2 18.69 10.20 7.03
N LEU A 3 17.85 9.20 7.28
CA LEU A 3 17.46 8.78 8.64
C LEU A 3 18.59 8.04 9.37
N SER A 4 19.54 7.48 8.61
CA SER A 4 20.74 6.82 9.16
C SER A 4 21.92 7.76 9.40
N SER A 5 21.75 9.08 9.13
CA SER A 5 22.78 10.10 9.34
C SER A 5 22.42 11.05 10.50
N THR A 6 22.78 12.30 10.40
CA THR A 6 22.54 13.37 11.38
C THR A 6 21.08 13.82 11.52
N TYR A 7 20.13 13.25 10.75
CA TYR A 7 18.73 13.68 10.70
C TYR A 7 18.04 13.73 12.06
N PHE A 8 18.24 12.72 12.93
CA PHE A 8 17.61 12.68 14.25
C PHE A 8 18.28 13.61 15.25
N GLU A 9 19.52 13.99 15.06
CA GLU A 9 20.22 14.95 15.89
C GLU A 9 19.74 16.37 15.60
N GLU A 10 19.47 16.69 14.35
CA GLU A 10 19.03 18.00 13.90
C GLU A 10 17.50 18.19 13.97
N ASN A 11 16.70 17.13 13.74
CA ASN A 11 15.24 17.22 13.68
C ASN A 11 14.56 16.71 14.95
N LYS A 12 14.29 17.61 15.88
CA LYS A 12 13.68 17.34 17.21
C LYS A 12 12.15 17.21 17.21
N ARG A 13 11.50 16.95 16.06
CA ARG A 13 10.03 16.87 15.95
C ARG A 13 9.52 15.43 16.10
N PRO A 14 9.02 15.00 17.30
CA PRO A 14 8.73 13.58 17.60
C PRO A 14 7.60 12.98 16.75
N PHE A 15 6.59 13.77 16.35
CA PHE A 15 5.40 13.24 15.67
C PHE A 15 5.55 13.13 14.15
N HIS A 16 6.42 13.89 13.51
CA HIS A 16 6.67 13.79 12.08
C HIS A 16 7.38 12.48 11.70
N ASN A 17 8.27 12.03 12.57
CA ASN A 17 9.02 10.79 12.38
C ASN A 17 8.13 9.56 12.55
N PHE A 18 7.13 9.62 13.44
CA PHE A 18 6.21 8.50 13.71
C PHE A 18 5.39 8.12 12.48
N GLY A 19 4.81 9.10 11.76
CA GLY A 19 4.04 8.84 10.54
C GLY A 19 4.89 8.20 9.42
N ASN A 20 6.09 8.74 9.20
CA ASN A 20 7.03 8.18 8.21
C ASN A 20 7.47 6.75 8.59
N GLU A 21 7.73 6.50 9.87
CA GLU A 21 8.12 5.18 10.36
C GLU A 21 7.01 4.13 10.17
N ILE A 22 5.75 4.49 10.44
CA ILE A 22 4.61 3.58 10.24
C ILE A 22 4.45 3.25 8.76
N VAL A 23 4.48 4.25 7.86
CA VAL A 23 4.39 4.02 6.40
C VAL A 23 5.55 3.15 5.93
N ARG A 24 6.77 3.45 6.34
CA ARG A 24 7.97 2.68 6.02
C ARG A 24 7.85 1.22 6.47
N LYS A 25 7.50 0.98 7.75
CA LYS A 25 7.31 -0.37 8.30
C LYS A 25 6.21 -1.13 7.55
N SER A 26 5.12 -0.45 7.21
CA SER A 26 4.00 -1.06 6.47
C SER A 26 4.44 -1.50 5.07
N ILE A 27 5.14 -0.63 4.32
CA ILE A 27 5.65 -0.95 2.98
C ILE A 27 6.68 -2.07 3.05
N ASN A 28 7.68 -1.97 3.94
CA ASN A 28 8.70 -2.99 4.09
C ASN A 28 8.11 -4.36 4.45
N ARG A 29 7.09 -4.40 5.34
CA ARG A 29 6.38 -5.64 5.69
C ARG A 29 5.56 -6.19 4.52
N MET A 30 4.88 -5.32 3.75
CA MET A 30 4.05 -5.73 2.62
C MET A 30 4.88 -6.32 1.48
N PHE A 31 6.02 -5.71 1.18
CA PHE A 31 6.84 -6.06 0.02
C PHE A 31 8.10 -6.84 0.38
N LYS A 32 8.34 -7.12 1.68
CA LYS A 32 9.56 -7.77 2.20
C LYS A 32 10.83 -7.03 1.74
N SER A 33 10.79 -5.70 1.77
CA SER A 33 11.87 -4.80 1.36
C SER A 33 12.54 -4.15 2.57
N ASP A 34 13.69 -3.51 2.38
CA ASP A 34 14.42 -2.76 3.42
C ASP A 34 14.71 -1.33 2.96
N ILE A 35 13.65 -0.59 2.62
CA ILE A 35 13.79 0.84 2.32
C ILE A 35 13.96 1.59 3.64
N LYS A 36 15.01 2.39 3.73
CA LYS A 36 15.32 3.16 4.94
C LYS A 36 14.58 4.49 5.00
N ASP A 37 14.50 5.20 3.87
CA ASP A 37 13.83 6.51 3.79
C ASP A 37 12.93 6.59 2.54
N ILE A 38 11.61 6.64 2.77
CA ILE A 38 10.59 6.65 1.72
C ILE A 38 10.28 8.08 1.26
N MET A 39 10.42 9.07 2.14
CA MET A 39 10.04 10.46 1.89
C MET A 39 11.24 11.34 1.53
N THR A 40 12.31 10.77 0.95
CA THR A 40 13.43 11.54 0.45
C THR A 40 13.23 11.94 -1.01
N GLY A 41 13.50 13.21 -1.33
CA GLY A 41 13.51 13.70 -2.71
C GLY A 41 14.84 13.48 -3.44
N PHE A 42 15.92 13.16 -2.72
CA PHE A 42 17.24 12.92 -3.33
C PHE A 42 17.33 11.45 -3.80
N ARG A 43 17.20 11.24 -5.12
CA ARG A 43 17.13 9.91 -5.73
C ARG A 43 17.85 9.88 -7.09
N ALA A 44 18.47 8.76 -7.38
CA ALA A 44 18.98 8.42 -8.70
C ALA A 44 18.18 7.24 -9.29
N PHE A 45 17.91 7.28 -10.57
CA PHE A 45 17.08 6.29 -11.25
C PHE A 45 17.82 5.67 -12.43
N SER A 46 17.60 4.36 -12.62
CA SER A 46 18.04 3.67 -13.83
C SER A 46 17.19 4.06 -15.04
N TYR A 47 17.72 3.87 -16.23
CA TYR A 47 16.98 4.07 -17.48
C TYR A 47 15.67 3.27 -17.51
N ASN A 48 15.73 2.01 -17.13
CA ASN A 48 14.56 1.12 -17.11
C ASN A 48 13.48 1.64 -16.16
N PHE A 49 13.87 2.12 -14.97
CA PHE A 49 12.92 2.71 -14.02
C PHE A 49 12.21 3.91 -14.64
N VAL A 50 12.97 4.87 -15.19
CA VAL A 50 12.39 6.11 -15.77
C VAL A 50 11.45 5.82 -16.93
N LYS A 51 11.76 4.82 -17.74
CA LYS A 51 10.93 4.44 -18.91
C LYS A 51 9.67 3.63 -18.56
N THR A 52 9.67 2.96 -17.42
CA THR A 52 8.56 2.06 -17.03
C THR A 52 7.74 2.61 -15.86
N PHE A 53 8.18 3.69 -15.21
CA PHE A 53 7.44 4.29 -14.11
C PHE A 53 6.29 5.17 -14.62
N PRO A 54 5.03 4.81 -14.36
CA PRO A 54 3.88 5.65 -14.67
C PRO A 54 3.73 6.73 -13.59
N VAL A 55 3.82 8.00 -13.95
CA VAL A 55 3.59 9.12 -13.02
C VAL A 55 2.09 9.34 -12.87
N LEU A 56 1.49 8.87 -11.79
CA LEU A 56 0.06 9.00 -11.52
C LEU A 56 -0.25 10.02 -10.42
N SER A 57 0.65 10.19 -9.45
CA SER A 57 0.46 11.10 -8.32
C SER A 57 0.75 12.55 -8.67
N LYS A 58 -0.04 13.46 -8.06
CA LYS A 58 0.18 14.90 -8.13
C LYS A 58 0.66 15.40 -6.76
N GLY A 59 1.93 15.78 -6.63
CA GLY A 59 2.49 16.35 -5.41
C GLY A 59 3.40 15.40 -4.61
N PHE A 60 3.48 15.57 -3.29
CA PHE A 60 4.42 14.84 -2.42
C PHE A 60 4.20 13.32 -2.32
N GLU A 61 3.08 12.80 -2.80
CA GLU A 61 2.81 11.36 -2.83
C GLU A 61 3.71 10.62 -3.84
N ILE A 62 4.31 11.33 -4.80
CA ILE A 62 5.16 10.76 -5.84
C ILE A 62 6.39 10.02 -5.27
N GLU A 63 6.97 10.52 -4.18
CA GLU A 63 8.14 9.88 -3.54
C GLU A 63 7.78 8.50 -2.99
N THR A 64 6.60 8.38 -2.39
CA THR A 64 6.06 7.11 -1.90
C THR A 64 5.70 6.19 -3.06
N GLU A 65 5.07 6.72 -4.12
CA GLU A 65 4.70 5.96 -5.32
C GLU A 65 5.92 5.37 -6.02
N MET A 66 6.99 6.14 -6.20
CA MET A 66 8.27 5.66 -6.76
C MET A 66 8.87 4.52 -5.93
N SER A 67 8.85 4.66 -4.60
CA SER A 67 9.36 3.61 -3.70
C SER A 67 8.55 2.33 -3.82
N ILE A 68 7.22 2.43 -3.82
CA ILE A 68 6.32 1.29 -3.93
C ILE A 68 6.46 0.63 -5.30
N HIS A 69 6.54 1.42 -6.38
CA HIS A 69 6.74 0.88 -7.72
C HIS A 69 8.01 0.05 -7.81
N ALA A 70 9.13 0.57 -7.28
CA ALA A 70 10.40 -0.15 -7.28
C ALA A 70 10.28 -1.51 -6.57
N VAL A 71 9.70 -1.55 -5.37
CA VAL A 71 9.61 -2.81 -4.60
C VAL A 71 8.51 -3.74 -5.11
N ASP A 72 7.39 -3.22 -5.62
CA ASP A 72 6.32 -4.04 -6.21
C ASP A 72 6.80 -4.74 -7.50
N LYS A 73 7.65 -4.08 -8.27
CA LYS A 73 8.24 -4.61 -9.51
C LYS A 73 9.59 -5.31 -9.30
N ASN A 74 9.97 -5.60 -8.05
CA ASN A 74 11.23 -6.25 -7.68
C ASN A 74 12.48 -5.58 -8.30
N MET A 75 12.45 -4.27 -8.50
CA MET A 75 13.60 -3.50 -8.95
C MET A 75 14.63 -3.39 -7.82
N TYR A 76 15.90 -3.39 -8.15
CA TYR A 76 16.97 -3.19 -7.19
C TYR A 76 16.91 -1.78 -6.59
N VAL A 77 16.90 -1.71 -5.26
CA VAL A 77 16.90 -0.45 -4.49
C VAL A 77 18.09 -0.45 -3.56
N GLU A 78 18.93 0.57 -3.69
CA GLU A 78 20.09 0.79 -2.82
C GLU A 78 19.87 2.02 -1.94
N ASN A 79 20.19 1.88 -0.66
CA ASN A 79 20.11 2.97 0.31
C ASN A 79 21.51 3.56 0.51
N VAL A 80 21.76 4.74 -0.03
CA VAL A 80 23.02 5.47 0.15
C VAL A 80 22.83 6.48 1.28
N ILE A 81 23.70 6.45 2.29
CA ILE A 81 23.69 7.41 3.39
C ILE A 81 24.18 8.76 2.87
N VAL A 82 23.42 9.82 3.15
CA VAL A 82 23.74 11.19 2.79
C VAL A 82 23.61 12.09 4.01
N ASP A 83 24.51 13.06 4.13
CA ASP A 83 24.44 14.03 5.21
C ASP A 83 23.21 14.93 5.06
N TYR A 84 22.52 15.13 6.16
CA TYR A 84 21.36 16.01 6.21
C TYR A 84 21.71 17.27 6.98
N ARG A 85 21.39 18.42 6.37
CA ARG A 85 21.42 19.72 7.05
C ARG A 85 20.00 20.26 7.19
N ASP A 86 19.65 20.73 8.38
CA ASP A 86 18.32 21.29 8.63
C ASP A 86 18.13 22.59 7.82
N ARG A 87 16.86 22.92 7.60
CA ARG A 87 16.50 24.13 6.85
C ARG A 87 16.89 25.39 7.66
N PRO A 88 17.23 26.51 6.96
CA PRO A 88 17.47 27.78 7.65
C PRO A 88 16.28 28.18 8.52
N ASN A 89 16.56 28.79 9.67
CA ASN A 89 15.55 29.28 10.62
C ASN A 89 14.55 30.20 9.89
N GLY A 90 13.25 29.86 9.96
CA GLY A 90 12.17 30.63 9.32
C GLY A 90 11.27 29.83 8.37
N SER A 91 11.59 28.58 8.04
CA SER A 91 10.68 27.72 7.26
C SER A 91 9.75 26.95 8.17
N GLU A 92 8.51 27.40 8.34
CA GLU A 92 7.48 26.68 9.11
C GLU A 92 6.94 25.47 8.33
N SER A 93 6.91 24.32 9.00
CA SER A 93 6.19 23.14 8.49
C SER A 93 4.71 23.26 8.84
N LYS A 94 3.85 23.33 7.84
CA LYS A 94 2.37 23.46 7.98
C LYS A 94 1.68 22.12 8.34
N LEU A 95 2.28 21.26 9.16
CA LEU A 95 1.73 19.95 9.47
C LEU A 95 0.96 19.95 10.80
N ASN A 96 -0.32 19.53 10.73
CA ASN A 96 -1.22 19.33 11.88
C ASN A 96 -1.21 17.86 12.31
N THR A 97 -0.69 17.56 13.49
CA THR A 97 -0.38 16.21 14.00
C THR A 97 -1.55 15.22 13.92
N PHE A 98 -2.77 15.62 14.27
CA PHE A 98 -3.92 14.71 14.31
C PHE A 98 -4.50 14.46 12.91
N SER A 99 -4.63 15.51 12.10
CA SER A 99 -5.07 15.39 10.69
C SER A 99 -4.11 14.55 9.86
N ASP A 100 -2.82 14.65 10.13
CA ASP A 100 -1.79 13.91 9.39
C ASP A 100 -1.73 12.43 9.80
N GLY A 101 -2.02 12.10 11.07
CA GLY A 101 -2.17 10.72 11.53
C GLY A 101 -3.29 9.98 10.79
N ILE A 102 -4.46 10.62 10.61
CA ILE A 102 -5.58 10.04 9.85
C ILE A 102 -5.22 9.88 8.37
N LYS A 103 -4.52 10.84 7.77
CA LYS A 103 -4.03 10.74 6.38
C LYS A 103 -3.08 9.56 6.19
N VAL A 104 -2.16 9.36 7.14
CA VAL A 104 -1.24 8.21 7.15
C VAL A 104 -2.00 6.89 7.21
N LEU A 105 -2.97 6.74 8.13
CA LEU A 105 -3.78 5.53 8.23
C LEU A 105 -4.59 5.27 6.94
N LYS A 106 -5.18 6.31 6.37
CA LYS A 106 -5.90 6.22 5.09
C LYS A 106 -4.97 5.80 3.95
N THR A 107 -3.75 6.32 3.92
CA THR A 107 -2.74 5.95 2.92
C THR A 107 -2.35 4.49 3.07
N ILE A 108 -2.09 4.00 4.29
CA ILE A 108 -1.77 2.60 4.55
C ILE A 108 -2.93 1.69 4.15
N GLY A 109 -4.17 2.04 4.51
CA GLY A 109 -5.35 1.28 4.11
C GLY A 109 -5.52 1.19 2.59
N ARG A 110 -5.28 2.32 1.89
CA ARG A 110 -5.28 2.37 0.41
C ARG A 110 -4.19 1.47 -0.17
N LEU A 111 -2.95 1.58 0.33
CA LEU A 111 -1.83 0.76 -0.10
C LEU A 111 -2.11 -0.74 0.10
N TYR A 112 -2.65 -1.11 1.27
CA TYR A 112 -2.97 -2.51 1.54
C TYR A 112 -4.08 -3.02 0.62
N ARG A 113 -5.12 -2.22 0.36
CA ARG A 113 -6.18 -2.56 -0.59
C ARG A 113 -5.65 -2.73 -2.02
N ASP A 114 -4.77 -1.81 -2.46
CA ASP A 114 -4.34 -1.74 -3.86
C ASP A 114 -3.21 -2.76 -4.17
N TYR A 115 -2.33 -3.06 -3.21
CA TYR A 115 -1.18 -3.96 -3.42
C TYR A 115 -1.32 -5.36 -2.80
N ARG A 116 -2.26 -5.55 -1.88
CA ARG A 116 -2.58 -6.85 -1.27
C ARG A 116 -4.10 -7.07 -1.20
N PRO A 117 -4.80 -6.97 -2.35
CA PRO A 117 -6.27 -6.97 -2.36
C PRO A 117 -6.86 -8.23 -1.75
N LEU A 118 -6.32 -9.41 -2.05
CA LEU A 118 -6.81 -10.66 -1.45
C LEU A 118 -6.76 -10.62 0.07
N GLY A 119 -5.65 -10.17 0.67
CA GLY A 119 -5.53 -10.05 2.13
C GLY A 119 -6.53 -9.06 2.72
N PHE A 120 -6.66 -7.89 2.10
CA PHE A 120 -7.58 -6.83 2.55
C PHE A 120 -9.05 -7.29 2.52
N TYR A 121 -9.49 -7.79 1.37
CA TYR A 121 -10.89 -8.18 1.19
C TYR A 121 -11.24 -9.48 1.92
N SER A 122 -10.29 -10.42 2.08
CA SER A 122 -10.50 -11.61 2.92
C SER A 122 -10.65 -11.25 4.40
N PHE A 123 -9.87 -10.28 4.88
CA PHE A 123 -10.02 -9.77 6.25
C PHE A 123 -11.38 -9.10 6.46
N LEU A 124 -11.80 -8.26 5.51
CA LEU A 124 -13.13 -7.63 5.53
C LEU A 124 -14.24 -8.68 5.50
N ALA A 125 -14.13 -9.68 4.62
CA ALA A 125 -15.08 -10.80 4.53
C ALA A 125 -15.16 -11.58 5.82
N ALA A 126 -14.02 -11.87 6.46
CA ALA A 126 -13.99 -12.57 7.76
C ALA A 126 -14.69 -11.77 8.87
N ILE A 127 -14.46 -10.45 8.93
CA ILE A 127 -15.15 -9.58 9.90
C ILE A 127 -16.67 -9.64 9.69
N LEU A 128 -17.14 -9.45 8.45
CA LEU A 128 -18.57 -9.48 8.13
C LEU A 128 -19.19 -10.85 8.47
N ALA A 129 -18.49 -11.94 8.13
CA ALA A 129 -18.94 -13.29 8.45
C ALA A 129 -19.02 -13.53 9.96
N ILE A 130 -18.01 -13.10 10.74
CA ILE A 130 -18.00 -13.21 12.20
C ILE A 130 -19.18 -12.43 12.82
N ILE A 131 -19.36 -11.16 12.40
CA ILE A 131 -20.49 -10.34 12.88
C ILE A 131 -21.82 -11.03 12.59
N SER A 132 -22.03 -11.48 11.35
CA SER A 132 -23.26 -12.17 10.99
C SER A 132 -23.45 -13.47 11.79
N THR A 133 -22.39 -14.23 12.04
CA THR A 133 -22.44 -15.46 12.85
C THR A 133 -22.87 -15.17 14.28
N ILE A 134 -22.34 -14.11 14.92
CA ILE A 134 -22.72 -13.72 16.29
C ILE A 134 -24.22 -13.45 16.39
N PHE A 135 -24.81 -12.78 15.40
CA PHE A 135 -26.24 -12.45 15.42
C PHE A 135 -27.15 -13.61 14.99
N ILE A 136 -26.69 -14.53 14.14
CA ILE A 136 -27.52 -15.66 13.67
C ILE A 136 -27.57 -16.80 14.68
N ILE A 137 -26.55 -16.99 15.51
CA ILE A 137 -26.51 -18.09 16.51
C ILE A 137 -27.72 -18.06 17.46
N PRO A 138 -28.12 -16.94 18.11
CA PRO A 138 -29.29 -16.88 18.95
C PRO A 138 -30.60 -17.28 18.22
N VAL A 139 -30.73 -16.83 16.96
CA VAL A 139 -31.89 -17.14 16.12
C VAL A 139 -31.99 -18.66 15.88
N LEU A 140 -30.85 -19.30 15.55
CA LEU A 140 -30.78 -20.74 15.32
C LEU A 140 -31.06 -21.55 16.60
N ILE A 141 -30.59 -21.09 17.77
CA ILE A 141 -30.85 -21.73 19.06
C ILE A 141 -32.36 -21.68 19.39
N THR A 142 -32.99 -20.51 19.17
CA THR A 142 -34.44 -20.35 19.39
C THR A 142 -35.25 -21.23 18.44
N TYR A 143 -34.88 -21.30 17.18
CA TYR A 143 -35.46 -22.18 16.19
C TYR A 143 -35.37 -23.65 16.60
N GLY A 144 -34.19 -24.10 17.05
CA GLY A 144 -34.01 -25.49 17.51
C GLY A 144 -34.83 -25.88 18.75
N LYS A 145 -35.20 -24.90 19.60
CA LYS A 145 -36.02 -25.12 20.80
C LYS A 145 -37.51 -25.02 20.55
N THR A 146 -37.95 -24.13 19.68
CA THR A 146 -39.37 -23.77 19.51
C THR A 146 -39.95 -24.16 18.16
N GLY A 147 -39.12 -24.48 17.17
CA GLY A 147 -39.52 -24.68 15.77
C GLY A 147 -39.99 -23.38 15.06
N LEU A 148 -39.90 -22.24 15.72
CA LEU A 148 -40.35 -20.94 15.22
C LEU A 148 -39.16 -19.99 15.06
N VAL A 149 -39.27 -19.05 14.11
CA VAL A 149 -38.27 -17.98 13.86
C VAL A 149 -38.89 -16.65 14.24
N PRO A 150 -38.92 -16.27 15.54
CA PRO A 150 -39.55 -15.01 15.97
C PRO A 150 -38.82 -13.77 15.44
N GLU A 151 -37.50 -13.88 15.24
CA GLU A 151 -36.66 -12.80 14.75
C GLU A 151 -36.34 -12.91 13.23
N PHE A 152 -37.37 -13.08 12.42
CA PHE A 152 -37.24 -13.21 10.97
C PHE A 152 -36.52 -12.05 10.30
N PRO A 153 -36.71 -10.77 10.67
CA PRO A 153 -35.93 -9.66 10.13
C PRO A 153 -34.41 -9.80 10.37
N THR A 154 -34.00 -10.24 11.56
CA THR A 154 -32.60 -10.48 11.91
C THR A 154 -31.99 -11.56 11.01
N LEU A 155 -32.72 -12.65 10.76
CA LEU A 155 -32.27 -13.72 9.86
C LEU A 155 -32.01 -13.20 8.45
N ILE A 156 -32.91 -12.37 7.91
CA ILE A 156 -32.73 -11.76 6.58
C ILE A 156 -31.50 -10.87 6.53
N VAL A 157 -31.32 -9.96 7.51
CA VAL A 157 -30.15 -9.07 7.59
C VAL A 157 -28.86 -9.87 7.65
N CYS A 158 -28.80 -10.91 8.49
CA CYS A 158 -27.64 -11.81 8.57
C CYS A 158 -27.33 -12.46 7.22
N GLY A 159 -28.37 -12.92 6.49
CA GLY A 159 -28.21 -13.48 5.15
C GLY A 159 -27.57 -12.50 4.16
N PHE A 160 -28.02 -11.25 4.15
CA PHE A 160 -27.42 -10.20 3.31
C PHE A 160 -25.99 -9.86 3.73
N VAL A 161 -25.66 -9.85 5.03
CA VAL A 161 -24.29 -9.63 5.51
C VAL A 161 -23.38 -10.79 5.10
N TYR A 162 -23.83 -12.04 5.14
CA TYR A 162 -23.07 -13.18 4.61
C TYR A 162 -22.85 -13.08 3.09
N LEU A 163 -23.86 -12.67 2.35
CA LEU A 163 -23.73 -12.43 0.92
C LEU A 163 -22.70 -11.33 0.64
N ALA A 164 -22.72 -10.23 1.39
CA ALA A 164 -21.73 -9.16 1.29
C ALA A 164 -20.31 -9.65 1.64
N ALA A 165 -20.16 -10.52 2.64
CA ALA A 165 -18.90 -11.16 2.98
C ALA A 165 -18.36 -12.00 1.80
N LEU A 166 -19.22 -12.83 1.20
CA LEU A 166 -18.87 -13.67 0.04
C LEU A 166 -18.46 -12.81 -1.18
N LEU A 167 -19.23 -11.77 -1.49
CA LEU A 167 -18.91 -10.82 -2.57
C LEU A 167 -17.59 -10.10 -2.31
N SER A 168 -17.31 -9.72 -1.06
CA SER A 168 -16.03 -9.13 -0.67
C SER A 168 -14.87 -10.08 -0.95
N PHE A 169 -14.98 -11.34 -0.55
CA PHE A 169 -13.95 -12.35 -0.80
C PHE A 169 -13.68 -12.56 -2.29
N PHE A 170 -14.72 -12.73 -3.10
CA PHE A 170 -14.58 -12.88 -4.55
C PHE A 170 -13.98 -11.64 -5.21
N SER A 171 -14.37 -10.43 -4.76
CA SER A 171 -13.74 -9.19 -5.23
C SER A 171 -12.24 -9.17 -4.96
N GLY A 172 -11.81 -9.63 -3.79
CA GLY A 172 -10.39 -9.78 -3.44
C GLY A 172 -9.64 -10.73 -4.38
N MET A 173 -10.26 -11.87 -4.72
CA MET A 173 -9.68 -12.84 -5.67
C MET A 173 -9.54 -12.27 -7.08
N ILE A 174 -10.57 -11.59 -7.58
CA ILE A 174 -10.54 -10.95 -8.91
C ILE A 174 -9.44 -9.89 -8.96
N LEU A 175 -9.37 -9.01 -7.97
CA LEU A 175 -8.36 -7.95 -7.91
C LEU A 175 -6.94 -8.53 -7.80
N ALA A 176 -6.74 -9.63 -7.06
CA ALA A 176 -5.45 -10.32 -7.00
C ALA A 176 -5.03 -10.90 -8.36
N SER A 177 -5.98 -11.45 -9.10
CA SER A 177 -5.73 -11.97 -10.47
C SER A 177 -5.35 -10.85 -11.44
N ILE A 178 -6.03 -9.70 -11.37
CA ILE A 178 -5.70 -8.51 -12.15
C ILE A 178 -4.30 -8.01 -11.80
N GLN A 179 -3.94 -8.01 -10.52
CA GLN A 179 -2.61 -7.56 -10.08
C GLN A 179 -1.49 -8.48 -10.58
N LEU A 180 -1.72 -9.80 -10.59
CA LEU A 180 -0.79 -10.75 -11.17
C LEU A 180 -0.57 -10.48 -12.67
N ARG A 181 -1.66 -10.23 -13.41
CA ARG A 181 -1.60 -9.87 -14.83
C ARG A 181 -0.83 -8.57 -15.07
N ASN A 182 -1.06 -7.54 -14.26
CA ASN A 182 -0.32 -6.28 -14.35
C ASN A 182 1.19 -6.46 -14.12
N ARG A 183 1.61 -7.42 -13.27
CA ARG A 183 3.03 -7.76 -13.12
C ARG A 183 3.59 -8.43 -14.37
N GLN A 184 2.86 -9.36 -14.97
CA GLN A 184 3.28 -10.03 -16.22
C GLN A 184 3.41 -9.01 -17.38
N GLU A 185 2.46 -8.10 -17.51
CA GLU A 185 2.51 -7.01 -18.51
C GLU A 185 3.69 -6.06 -18.28
N PHE A 186 4.04 -5.79 -17.01
CA PHE A 186 5.22 -5.00 -16.67
C PHE A 186 6.51 -5.70 -17.10
N GLU A 187 6.68 -7.00 -16.84
CA GLU A 187 7.87 -7.76 -17.26
C GLU A 187 8.01 -7.76 -18.79
N MET A 188 6.92 -7.91 -19.52
CA MET A 188 6.94 -7.80 -20.99
C MET A 188 7.32 -6.37 -21.45
N SER A 189 6.87 -5.33 -20.77
CA SER A 189 7.23 -3.95 -21.10
C SER A 189 8.71 -3.65 -20.79
N LEU A 190 9.26 -4.26 -19.76
CA LEU A 190 10.67 -4.16 -19.39
C LEU A 190 11.57 -4.77 -20.48
N MET A 191 11.21 -5.97 -20.99
CA MET A 191 11.93 -6.60 -22.10
C MET A 191 11.95 -5.72 -23.35
N ARG A 192 10.81 -5.12 -23.73
CA ARG A 192 10.75 -4.17 -24.87
C ARG A 192 11.62 -2.92 -24.65
N CYS A 193 11.67 -2.44 -23.41
CA CYS A 193 12.50 -1.29 -23.04
C CYS A 193 14.00 -1.61 -23.20
N GLU A 194 14.42 -2.81 -22.80
CA GLU A 194 15.80 -3.28 -22.97
C GLU A 194 16.19 -3.48 -24.44
N GLU A 195 15.30 -4.04 -25.25
CA GLU A 195 15.52 -4.16 -26.71
C GLU A 195 15.69 -2.78 -27.36
N SER A 196 14.81 -1.83 -27.02
CA SER A 196 14.91 -0.45 -27.53
C SER A 196 16.22 0.22 -27.11
N LYS A 197 16.67 0.00 -25.86
CA LYS A 197 17.97 0.52 -25.37
C LYS A 197 19.13 -0.06 -26.16
N ARG A 198 19.14 -1.38 -26.42
CA ARG A 198 20.19 -2.04 -27.21
C ARG A 198 20.25 -1.49 -28.64
N TYR A 199 19.08 -1.30 -29.25
CA TYR A 199 18.99 -0.72 -30.60
C TYR A 199 19.60 0.69 -30.68
N LEU A 200 19.27 1.55 -29.70
CA LEU A 200 19.81 2.91 -29.63
C LEU A 200 21.33 2.94 -29.40
N LEU A 201 21.86 2.05 -28.56
CA LEU A 201 23.30 1.95 -28.30
C LEU A 201 24.08 1.44 -29.53
N ASN A 202 23.50 0.57 -30.36
CA ASN A 202 24.14 0.09 -31.57
C ASN A 202 24.12 1.16 -32.67
N ARG A 203 23.03 1.90 -32.80
CA ARG A 203 22.92 3.00 -33.78
C ARG A 203 23.83 4.23 -33.51
N GLY A 204 24.23 4.45 -32.27
CA GLY A 204 25.14 5.51 -31.89
C GLY A 204 26.62 5.15 -32.04
N LYS A 205 26.93 3.96 -32.57
CA LYS A 205 28.30 3.50 -32.86
C LYS A 205 28.68 3.58 -34.38
N ASP A 206 27.69 3.85 -35.20
CA ASP A 206 27.82 4.14 -36.62
C ASP A 206 27.81 5.68 -36.81
#